data_3d8760d483caea1e4f3bfe8bd46380de
#
_entry.id   3d8760d483caea1e4f3bfe8bd46380de
#
_cell.length_a   1.000
_cell.length_b   1.000
_cell.length_c   1.000
_cell.angle_alpha   90.00
_cell.angle_beta   90.00
_cell.angle_gamma   90.00
#
_symmetry.space_group_name_H-M   'P 1'
#
loop_
_entity.id
_entity.type
_entity.pdbx_description
1 polymer ?
#
loop_
_entity_poly.entity_id
_entity_poly.type
_entity_poly.pdbx_seq_one_letter_code
_entity_poly.pdbx_strand_id
1 'polypeptide(L)'
;MYHPVTTQGAGKNWDHVAILADSIHKIGLPTVWFWPNGDAGTGEISEAIRHLRELDKNLMKGVRFVTNLPAEDFIALLKRAACCIGNSSSGIKECSYLGVPVVNMGSRQNNRLRGENVIDVPDENARIIEVAVRKQLAHGPYASSKIYWKPRTAQRIVSVLRTMKLYTQKKFHG
;
A
#
# COMPACT_ATOMS: atom_id res chain seq x y z
N MET A 1 -0.68 -4.58 1.97
CA MET A 1 -1.55 -3.54 2.61
C MET A 1 -2.56 -3.05 1.59
N TYR A 2 -3.83 -3.41 1.77
CA TYR A 2 -4.92 -3.02 0.86
C TYR A 2 -6.00 -2.24 1.63
N HIS A 3 -6.40 -1.10 1.09
CA HIS A 3 -7.36 -0.17 1.68
C HIS A 3 -8.53 0.05 0.72
N PRO A 4 -9.72 0.40 1.22
CA PRO A 4 -10.86 0.67 0.36
C PRO A 4 -10.58 1.83 -0.61
N VAL A 5 -11.11 1.70 -1.81
CA VAL A 5 -11.16 2.79 -2.80
C VAL A 5 -12.55 3.40 -2.72
N THR A 6 -12.67 4.50 -1.99
CA THR A 6 -13.97 5.14 -1.66
C THR A 6 -14.75 5.65 -2.87
N THR A 7 -14.12 5.78 -4.02
CA THR A 7 -14.75 6.20 -5.29
C THR A 7 -15.28 5.03 -6.12
N GLN A 8 -15.05 3.79 -5.71
CA GLN A 8 -15.57 2.59 -6.37
C GLN A 8 -16.86 2.15 -5.67
N GLY A 9 -17.83 1.65 -6.46
CA GLY A 9 -19.12 1.19 -5.94
C GLY A 9 -18.99 0.03 -4.94
N ALA A 10 -20.05 -0.16 -4.14
CA ALA A 10 -20.14 -1.26 -3.18
C ALA A 10 -19.95 -2.63 -3.85
N GLY A 11 -19.36 -3.59 -3.14
CA GLY A 11 -19.10 -4.96 -3.60
C GLY A 11 -17.74 -5.19 -4.27
N LYS A 12 -17.13 -4.18 -4.88
CA LYS A 12 -15.84 -4.35 -5.56
C LYS A 12 -14.68 -4.66 -4.63
N ASN A 13 -14.75 -4.21 -3.38
CA ASN A 13 -13.69 -4.49 -2.40
C ASN A 13 -13.55 -5.99 -2.09
N TRP A 14 -14.64 -6.77 -2.15
CA TRP A 14 -14.61 -8.22 -1.99
C TRP A 14 -13.78 -8.89 -3.08
N ASP A 15 -14.06 -8.58 -4.33
CA ASP A 15 -13.35 -9.14 -5.49
C ASP A 15 -11.86 -8.84 -5.41
N HIS A 16 -11.52 -7.60 -5.08
CA HIS A 16 -10.12 -7.17 -4.97
C HIS A 16 -9.37 -7.88 -3.83
N VAL A 17 -10.02 -8.12 -2.68
CA VAL A 17 -9.43 -8.89 -1.58
C VAL A 17 -9.24 -10.35 -1.99
N ALA A 18 -10.20 -10.95 -2.68
CA ALA A 18 -10.11 -12.33 -3.16
C ALA A 18 -8.99 -12.48 -4.20
N ILE A 19 -8.90 -11.56 -5.16
CA ILE A 19 -7.83 -11.51 -6.17
C ILE A 19 -6.45 -11.38 -5.51
N LEU A 20 -6.31 -10.51 -4.53
CA LEU A 20 -5.05 -10.33 -3.79
C LEU A 20 -4.69 -11.58 -3.00
N ALA A 21 -5.65 -12.23 -2.35
CA ALA A 21 -5.45 -13.48 -1.61
C ALA A 21 -4.98 -14.61 -2.52
N ASP A 22 -5.63 -14.79 -3.68
CA ASP A 22 -5.24 -15.77 -4.70
C ASP A 22 -3.83 -15.50 -5.23
N SER A 23 -3.50 -14.23 -5.48
CA SER A 23 -2.16 -13.82 -5.92
C SER A 23 -1.09 -14.18 -4.89
N ILE A 24 -1.33 -13.87 -3.60
CA ILE A 24 -0.41 -14.18 -2.50
C ILE A 24 -0.23 -15.69 -2.34
N HIS A 25 -1.32 -16.46 -2.45
CA HIS A 25 -1.27 -17.92 -2.39
C HIS A 25 -0.39 -18.49 -3.50
N LYS A 26 -0.57 -18.04 -4.74
CA LYS A 26 0.24 -18.48 -5.91
C LYS A 26 1.71 -18.08 -5.83
N ILE A 27 2.00 -16.95 -5.19
CA ILE A 27 3.38 -16.51 -4.94
C ILE A 27 4.06 -17.41 -3.91
N GLY A 28 3.33 -17.90 -2.90
CA GLY A 28 3.76 -18.89 -1.94
C GLY A 28 4.81 -18.41 -0.93
N LEU A 29 4.99 -17.12 -0.76
CA LEU A 29 5.95 -16.55 0.19
C LEU A 29 5.30 -16.17 1.53
N PRO A 30 6.02 -16.25 2.66
CA PRO A 30 5.54 -15.74 3.93
C PRO A 30 5.11 -14.27 3.80
N THR A 31 3.89 -13.97 4.20
CA THR A 31 3.28 -12.66 3.99
C THR A 31 2.76 -12.07 5.30
N VAL A 32 3.04 -10.77 5.52
CA VAL A 32 2.40 -9.99 6.58
C VAL A 32 1.31 -9.12 5.93
N TRP A 33 0.06 -9.35 6.33
CA TRP A 33 -1.09 -8.59 5.85
C TRP A 33 -1.60 -7.67 6.94
N PHE A 34 -1.53 -6.36 6.70
CA PHE A 34 -2.11 -5.38 7.60
C PHE A 34 -3.60 -5.25 7.36
N TRP A 35 -4.37 -5.25 8.44
CA TRP A 35 -5.78 -4.87 8.39
C TRP A 35 -5.94 -3.46 7.83
N PRO A 36 -7.03 -3.17 7.12
CA PRO A 36 -7.26 -1.82 6.60
C PRO A 36 -7.44 -0.82 7.73
N ASN A 37 -7.11 0.45 7.46
CA ASN A 37 -7.36 1.56 8.39
C ASN A 37 -8.86 1.81 8.54
N GLY A 38 -9.26 2.72 9.46
CA GLY A 38 -10.65 3.12 9.70
C GLY A 38 -11.30 3.97 8.59
N ASP A 39 -10.86 3.85 7.33
CA ASP A 39 -11.44 4.54 6.18
C ASP A 39 -12.86 4.02 5.86
N ALA A 40 -13.68 4.81 5.18
CA ALA A 40 -14.98 4.35 4.69
C ALA A 40 -14.82 3.13 3.77
N GLY A 41 -15.63 2.07 3.97
CA GLY A 41 -15.52 0.79 3.26
C GLY A 41 -14.60 -0.25 3.92
N THR A 42 -13.95 0.09 5.03
CA THR A 42 -13.08 -0.84 5.79
C THR A 42 -13.83 -2.07 6.29
N GLY A 43 -15.11 -1.93 6.65
CA GLY A 43 -15.97 -3.04 7.09
C GLY A 43 -16.03 -4.15 6.04
N GLU A 44 -16.26 -3.79 4.78
CA GLU A 44 -16.37 -4.71 3.65
C GLU A 44 -15.05 -5.50 3.43
N ILE A 45 -13.89 -4.81 3.43
CA ILE A 45 -12.59 -5.48 3.30
C ILE A 45 -12.32 -6.41 4.49
N SER A 46 -12.65 -5.97 5.70
CA SER A 46 -12.43 -6.77 6.90
C SER A 46 -13.31 -8.01 6.92
N GLU A 47 -14.54 -7.90 6.44
CA GLU A 47 -15.47 -9.02 6.30
C GLU A 47 -14.99 -10.01 5.23
N ALA A 48 -14.54 -9.52 4.07
CA ALA A 48 -13.96 -10.33 3.01
C ALA A 48 -12.74 -11.14 3.51
N ILE A 49 -11.83 -10.50 4.25
CA ILE A 49 -10.67 -11.19 4.83
C ILE A 49 -11.10 -12.28 5.81
N ARG A 50 -12.06 -12.01 6.71
CA ARG A 50 -12.56 -13.02 7.66
C ARG A 50 -13.18 -14.19 6.94
N HIS A 51 -14.05 -13.92 5.98
CA HIS A 51 -14.74 -14.92 5.18
C HIS A 51 -13.74 -15.85 4.42
N LEU A 52 -12.75 -15.27 3.74
CA LEU A 52 -11.73 -16.06 3.05
C LEU A 52 -10.91 -16.93 4.01
N ARG A 53 -10.61 -16.46 5.21
CA ARG A 53 -9.90 -17.23 6.24
C ARG A 53 -10.73 -18.42 6.76
N GLU A 54 -12.05 -18.29 6.78
CA GLU A 54 -12.97 -19.34 7.22
C GLU A 54 -13.23 -20.37 6.12
N LEU A 55 -13.41 -19.91 4.88
CA LEU A 55 -13.71 -20.78 3.74
C LEU A 55 -12.53 -21.66 3.32
N ASP A 56 -11.34 -21.09 3.26
CA ASP A 56 -10.15 -21.82 2.80
C ASP A 56 -8.93 -21.49 3.64
N LYS A 57 -8.66 -22.36 4.61
CA LYS A 57 -7.46 -22.25 5.46
C LYS A 57 -6.15 -22.38 4.68
N ASN A 58 -6.16 -23.05 3.51
CA ASN A 58 -4.97 -23.22 2.69
C ASN A 58 -4.66 -21.93 1.90
N LEU A 59 -5.68 -21.20 1.45
CA LEU A 59 -5.52 -19.93 0.73
C LEU A 59 -4.70 -18.92 1.53
N MET A 60 -4.90 -18.89 2.85
CA MET A 60 -4.22 -17.96 3.77
C MET A 60 -3.05 -18.59 4.52
N LYS A 61 -2.58 -19.79 4.09
CA LYS A 61 -1.42 -20.44 4.68
C LYS A 61 -0.17 -19.56 4.48
N GLY A 62 0.57 -19.31 5.57
CA GLY A 62 1.75 -18.45 5.53
C GLY A 62 1.46 -16.96 5.60
N VAL A 63 0.19 -16.55 5.74
CA VAL A 63 -0.21 -15.14 5.92
C VAL A 63 -0.39 -14.85 7.42
N ARG A 64 0.36 -13.86 7.93
CA ARG A 64 0.19 -13.32 9.28
C ARG A 64 -0.54 -11.98 9.21
N PHE A 65 -1.67 -11.89 9.89
CA PHE A 65 -2.46 -10.67 9.97
C PHE A 65 -2.02 -9.80 11.15
N VAL A 66 -1.84 -8.51 10.91
CA VAL A 66 -1.40 -7.52 11.90
C VAL A 66 -2.30 -6.29 11.82
N THR A 67 -2.76 -5.80 12.96
CA THR A 67 -3.62 -4.60 13.02
C THR A 67 -2.80 -3.33 12.95
N ASN A 68 -1.76 -3.24 13.79
CA ASN A 68 -0.89 -2.07 13.89
C ASN A 68 0.48 -2.47 14.42
N LEU A 69 1.48 -1.64 14.14
CA LEU A 69 2.82 -1.73 14.71
C LEU A 69 3.28 -0.32 15.12
N PRO A 70 4.16 -0.19 16.12
CA PRO A 70 4.93 1.03 16.33
C PRO A 70 5.62 1.47 15.04
N ALA A 71 5.81 2.77 14.84
CA ALA A 71 6.34 3.31 13.59
C ALA A 71 7.71 2.73 13.23
N GLU A 72 8.58 2.58 14.22
CA GLU A 72 9.92 2.01 14.07
C GLU A 72 9.88 0.55 13.61
N ASP A 73 9.00 -0.25 14.21
CA ASP A 73 8.83 -1.66 13.86
C ASP A 73 8.22 -1.81 12.46
N PHE A 74 7.27 -0.94 12.11
CA PHE A 74 6.70 -0.90 10.76
C PHE A 74 7.75 -0.59 9.69
N ILE A 75 8.59 0.42 9.91
CA ILE A 75 9.68 0.77 9.00
C ILE A 75 10.74 -0.34 8.93
N ALA A 76 11.08 -0.95 10.06
CA ALA A 76 12.01 -2.09 10.11
C ALA A 76 11.46 -3.30 9.34
N LEU A 77 10.16 -3.58 9.45
CA LEU A 77 9.49 -4.63 8.68
C LEU A 77 9.49 -4.32 7.18
N LEU A 78 9.12 -3.09 6.78
CA LEU A 78 9.15 -2.67 5.38
C LEU A 78 10.55 -2.83 4.78
N LYS A 79 11.58 -2.36 5.49
CA LYS A 79 12.97 -2.44 5.02
C LYS A 79 13.43 -3.88 4.76
N ARG A 80 12.85 -4.86 5.43
CA ARG A 80 13.15 -6.29 5.28
C ARG A 80 12.24 -7.01 4.29
N ALA A 81 11.18 -6.35 3.83
CA ALA A 81 10.27 -6.96 2.88
C ALA A 81 10.92 -7.11 1.50
N ALA A 82 10.79 -8.29 0.92
CA ALA A 82 11.25 -8.54 -0.45
C ALA A 82 10.40 -7.78 -1.49
N CYS A 83 9.11 -7.60 -1.19
CA CYS A 83 8.19 -6.80 -2.00
C CYS A 83 7.00 -6.32 -1.14
N CYS A 84 6.54 -5.11 -1.38
CA CYS A 84 5.31 -4.56 -0.81
C CYS A 84 4.20 -4.60 -1.86
N ILE A 85 3.04 -5.19 -1.52
CA ILE A 85 1.89 -5.32 -2.44
C ILE A 85 0.69 -4.60 -1.86
N GLY A 86 -0.10 -3.94 -2.70
CA GLY A 86 -1.37 -3.31 -2.36
C GLY A 86 -1.46 -1.85 -2.80
N ASN A 87 -2.35 -1.09 -2.17
CA ASN A 87 -2.65 0.28 -2.56
C ASN A 87 -2.38 1.31 -1.44
N SER A 88 -1.54 0.97 -0.49
CA SER A 88 -1.14 1.88 0.59
C SER A 88 -0.20 2.97 0.09
N SER A 89 -0.33 4.18 0.65
CA SER A 89 0.64 5.26 0.40
C SER A 89 2.05 4.94 0.88
N SER A 90 2.20 4.01 1.83
CA SER A 90 3.52 3.56 2.29
C SER A 90 4.33 2.89 1.17
N GLY A 91 3.66 2.19 0.24
CA GLY A 91 4.31 1.66 -0.96
C GLY A 91 4.91 2.77 -1.84
N ILE A 92 4.24 3.92 -1.92
CA ILE A 92 4.69 5.04 -2.74
C ILE A 92 5.73 5.91 -2.03
N LYS A 93 5.60 6.13 -0.72
CA LYS A 93 6.42 7.08 0.03
C LYS A 93 7.58 6.40 0.74
N GLU A 94 7.28 5.62 1.75
CA GLU A 94 8.27 4.97 2.61
C GLU A 94 9.10 3.94 1.83
N CYS A 95 8.44 3.09 1.04
CA CYS A 95 9.16 2.08 0.24
C CYS A 95 10.06 2.70 -0.82
N SER A 96 9.71 3.85 -1.41
CA SER A 96 10.60 4.56 -2.33
C SER A 96 11.89 5.02 -1.63
N TYR A 97 11.79 5.57 -0.43
CA TYR A 97 12.96 5.97 0.34
C TYR A 97 13.79 4.77 0.79
N LEU A 98 13.14 3.66 1.16
CA LEU A 98 13.79 2.45 1.61
C LEU A 98 14.36 1.59 0.47
N GLY A 99 13.99 1.87 -0.78
CA GLY A 99 14.36 1.05 -1.94
C GLY A 99 13.64 -0.30 -2.00
N VAL A 100 12.51 -0.44 -1.32
CA VAL A 100 11.74 -1.69 -1.30
C VAL A 100 10.92 -1.82 -2.59
N PRO A 101 10.98 -2.97 -3.29
CA PRO A 101 10.15 -3.24 -4.46
C PRO A 101 8.66 -3.14 -4.13
N VAL A 102 7.86 -2.56 -5.03
CA VAL A 102 6.43 -2.35 -4.81
C VAL A 102 5.61 -2.76 -6.02
N VAL A 103 4.50 -3.44 -5.77
CA VAL A 103 3.41 -3.61 -6.73
C VAL A 103 2.21 -2.82 -6.21
N ASN A 104 1.95 -1.67 -6.87
CA ASN A 104 0.84 -0.79 -6.51
C ASN A 104 -0.41 -1.20 -7.30
N MET A 105 -1.47 -1.55 -6.57
CA MET A 105 -2.71 -2.07 -7.13
C MET A 105 -3.78 -0.99 -7.28
N GLY A 106 -4.48 -1.00 -8.41
CA GLY A 106 -5.63 -0.14 -8.67
C GLY A 106 -5.30 1.35 -8.71
N SER A 107 -6.32 2.17 -8.52
CA SER A 107 -6.28 3.62 -8.78
C SER A 107 -6.05 4.52 -7.56
N ARG A 108 -6.06 3.96 -6.33
CA ARG A 108 -6.02 4.76 -5.08
C ARG A 108 -4.82 5.72 -5.00
N GLN A 109 -3.71 5.36 -5.63
CA GLN A 109 -2.49 6.16 -5.61
C GLN A 109 -2.26 6.94 -6.93
N ASN A 110 -3.25 7.05 -7.81
CA ASN A 110 -3.13 7.81 -9.04
C ASN A 110 -2.71 9.28 -8.76
N ASN A 111 -2.01 9.88 -9.74
CA ASN A 111 -1.49 11.26 -9.68
C ASN A 111 -0.42 11.52 -8.61
N ARG A 112 0.07 10.50 -7.91
CA ARG A 112 1.26 10.63 -7.05
C ARG A 112 2.52 10.34 -7.84
N LEU A 113 3.61 11.01 -7.51
CA LEU A 113 4.93 10.70 -8.08
C LEU A 113 5.32 9.25 -7.77
N ARG A 114 6.09 8.62 -8.64
CA ARG A 114 6.57 7.25 -8.51
C ARG A 114 8.09 7.22 -8.40
N GLY A 115 8.60 6.42 -7.47
CA GLY A 115 9.99 5.96 -7.51
C GLY A 115 10.13 4.81 -8.53
N GLU A 116 11.35 4.52 -8.95
CA GLU A 116 11.65 3.41 -9.86
C GLU A 116 11.26 2.04 -9.28
N ASN A 117 11.14 1.96 -7.96
CA ASN A 117 10.76 0.77 -7.21
C ASN A 117 9.29 0.36 -7.36
N VAL A 118 8.45 1.12 -8.06
CA VAL A 118 7.00 0.91 -8.14
C VAL A 118 6.60 0.38 -9.51
N ILE A 119 5.92 -0.77 -9.53
CA ILE A 119 5.17 -1.26 -10.69
C ILE A 119 3.69 -1.03 -10.40
N ASP A 120 3.02 -0.24 -11.24
CA ASP A 120 1.56 -0.05 -11.17
C ASP A 120 0.84 -1.19 -11.88
N VAL A 121 -0.20 -1.73 -11.23
CA VAL A 121 -1.13 -2.72 -11.77
C VAL A 121 -2.53 -2.13 -11.66
N PRO A 122 -2.98 -1.37 -12.68
CA PRO A 122 -4.30 -0.72 -12.67
C PRO A 122 -5.45 -1.73 -12.73
N ASP A 123 -5.27 -2.80 -13.50
CA ASP A 123 -6.23 -3.89 -13.62
C ASP A 123 -5.92 -4.94 -12.56
N GLU A 124 -6.75 -5.03 -11.54
CA GLU A 124 -6.57 -5.96 -10.43
C GLU A 124 -6.92 -7.39 -10.89
N ASN A 125 -5.96 -8.02 -11.56
CA ASN A 125 -6.01 -9.41 -12.01
C ASN A 125 -4.90 -10.22 -11.33
N ALA A 126 -5.24 -11.38 -10.77
CA ALA A 126 -4.31 -12.19 -9.99
C ALA A 126 -3.04 -12.57 -10.76
N ARG A 127 -3.16 -12.90 -12.05
CA ARG A 127 -2.00 -13.27 -12.89
C ARG A 127 -1.09 -12.07 -13.15
N ILE A 128 -1.67 -10.89 -13.41
CA ILE A 128 -0.89 -9.67 -13.64
C ILE A 128 -0.14 -9.28 -12.37
N ILE A 129 -0.81 -9.37 -11.20
CA ILE A 129 -0.19 -9.11 -9.90
C ILE A 129 0.95 -10.10 -9.66
N GLU A 130 0.73 -11.40 -9.87
CA GLU A 130 1.77 -12.44 -9.71
C GLU A 130 2.99 -12.14 -10.58
N VAL A 131 2.80 -11.85 -11.86
CA VAL A 131 3.88 -11.51 -12.79
C VAL A 131 4.65 -10.28 -12.32
N ALA A 132 3.94 -9.23 -11.92
CA ALA A 132 4.57 -8.00 -11.41
C ALA A 132 5.39 -8.27 -10.13
N VAL A 133 4.85 -9.08 -9.20
CA VAL A 133 5.56 -9.44 -7.97
C VAL A 133 6.82 -10.27 -8.29
N ARG A 134 6.71 -11.28 -9.15
CA ARG A 134 7.88 -12.10 -9.55
C ARG A 134 8.96 -11.24 -10.22
N LYS A 135 8.57 -10.25 -11.03
CA LYS A 135 9.50 -9.28 -11.62
C LYS A 135 10.20 -8.45 -10.54
N GLN A 136 9.46 -7.97 -9.56
CA GLN A 136 10.01 -7.20 -8.42
C GLN A 136 10.94 -8.06 -7.55
N LEU A 137 10.58 -9.30 -7.28
CA LEU A 137 11.42 -10.23 -6.52
C LEU A 137 12.72 -10.56 -7.27
N ALA A 138 12.66 -10.72 -8.59
CA ALA A 138 13.84 -10.97 -9.41
C ALA A 138 14.77 -9.75 -9.51
N HIS A 139 14.21 -8.54 -9.50
CA HIS A 139 15.00 -7.30 -9.48
C HIS A 139 15.72 -7.12 -8.14
N GLY A 140 15.03 -7.41 -7.03
CA GLY A 140 15.50 -7.14 -5.69
C GLY A 140 15.45 -5.64 -5.31
N PRO A 141 16.18 -5.21 -4.28
CA PRO A 141 16.13 -3.83 -3.77
C PRO A 141 16.55 -2.78 -4.81
N TYR A 142 15.94 -1.62 -4.73
CA TYR A 142 16.23 -0.44 -5.55
C TYR A 142 17.11 0.56 -4.80
N ALA A 143 17.69 1.52 -5.53
CA ALA A 143 18.32 2.67 -4.92
C ALA A 143 17.29 3.52 -4.15
N SER A 144 17.71 4.11 -3.03
CA SER A 144 16.84 5.00 -2.24
C SER A 144 16.43 6.23 -3.06
N SER A 145 15.12 6.45 -3.19
CA SER A 145 14.56 7.62 -3.85
C SER A 145 14.23 8.71 -2.85
N LYS A 146 14.62 9.96 -3.14
CA LYS A 146 14.34 11.12 -2.31
C LYS A 146 13.11 11.91 -2.76
N ILE A 147 12.27 11.36 -3.64
CA ILE A 147 11.06 12.04 -4.18
C ILE A 147 10.17 12.59 -3.05
N TYR A 148 9.99 11.80 -1.98
CA TYR A 148 9.15 12.16 -0.83
C TYR A 148 9.96 12.57 0.41
N TRP A 149 11.28 12.70 0.28
CA TRP A 149 12.13 13.02 1.41
C TRP A 149 12.74 14.41 1.29
N LYS A 150 12.68 15.16 2.36
CA LYS A 150 13.38 16.45 2.52
C LYS A 150 14.01 16.52 3.90
N PRO A 151 15.26 17.00 4.03
CA PRO A 151 15.86 17.17 5.34
C PRO A 151 15.14 18.27 6.11
N ARG A 152 15.05 18.12 7.44
CA ARG A 152 14.44 19.09 8.36
C ARG A 152 13.00 19.46 7.97
N THR A 153 12.19 18.51 7.59
CA THR A 153 10.81 18.75 7.11
C THR A 153 9.97 19.49 8.14
N ALA A 154 10.03 19.10 9.43
CA ALA A 154 9.27 19.78 10.49
C ALA A 154 9.67 21.26 10.63
N GLN A 155 10.95 21.57 10.65
CA GLN A 155 11.44 22.96 10.73
C GLN A 155 11.02 23.79 9.51
N ARG A 156 11.04 23.19 8.32
CA ARG A 156 10.57 23.85 7.08
C ARG A 156 9.07 24.14 7.14
N ILE A 157 8.27 23.19 7.61
CA ILE A 157 6.82 23.39 7.80
C ILE A 157 6.59 24.55 8.79
N VAL A 158 7.25 24.54 9.96
CA VAL A 158 7.13 25.61 10.95
C VAL A 158 7.55 26.97 10.36
N SER A 159 8.64 27.02 9.60
CA SER A 159 9.09 28.25 8.95
C SER A 159 8.03 28.82 7.99
N VAL A 160 7.42 27.94 7.15
CA VAL A 160 6.36 28.37 6.23
C VAL A 160 5.13 28.85 7.01
N LEU A 161 4.67 28.09 8.03
CA LEU A 161 3.51 28.47 8.83
C LEU A 161 3.67 29.79 9.57
N ARG A 162 4.90 30.14 9.98
CA ARG A 162 5.19 31.43 10.63
C ARG A 162 5.08 32.66 9.70
N THR A 163 5.29 32.45 8.42
CA THR A 163 5.37 33.53 7.43
C THR A 163 4.14 33.61 6.51
N MET A 164 3.37 32.52 6.39
CA MET A 164 2.19 32.51 5.54
C MET A 164 1.02 33.30 6.16
N LYS A 165 0.29 33.99 5.33
CA LYS A 165 -0.97 34.62 5.74
C LYS A 165 -2.02 33.51 5.92
N LEU A 166 -2.49 33.36 7.15
CA LEU A 166 -3.56 32.42 7.46
C LEU A 166 -4.90 32.97 6.97
N TYR A 167 -5.72 32.10 6.37
CA TYR A 167 -7.09 32.42 6.00
C TYR A 167 -7.99 31.21 6.34
N THR A 168 -9.20 31.50 6.77
CA THR A 168 -10.14 30.48 7.25
C THR A 168 -10.99 29.89 6.14
N GLN A 169 -11.20 30.64 5.07
CA GLN A 169 -12.07 30.20 3.97
C GLN A 169 -11.27 29.82 2.74
N LYS A 170 -11.46 28.58 2.26
CA LYS A 170 -10.86 28.12 1.02
C LYS A 170 -11.41 28.91 -0.17
N LYS A 171 -10.51 29.34 -1.05
CA LYS A 171 -10.87 29.87 -2.38
C LYS A 171 -10.65 28.76 -3.42
N PHE A 172 -11.64 28.57 -4.27
CA PHE A 172 -11.46 27.72 -5.45
C PHE A 172 -10.67 28.51 -6.50
N HIS A 173 -9.62 27.90 -6.98
CA HIS A 173 -8.89 28.36 -8.14
C HIS A 173 -9.34 27.49 -9.31
N GLY A 174 -10.10 28.08 -10.26
CA GLY A 174 -10.47 27.46 -11.52
C GLY A 174 -9.29 27.40 -12.48
#